data_bc5f641e38a03cef1cefb217893d808d
#
_entry.id   bc5f641e38a03cef1cefb217893d808d
#
_cell.length_a   1.000
_cell.length_b   1.000
_cell.length_c   1.000
_cell.angle_alpha   90.00
_cell.angle_beta   90.00
_cell.angle_gamma   90.00
#
_symmetry.space_group_name_H-M   'P 1'
#
loop_
_entity.id
_entity.type
_entity.pdbx_description
1 polymer ?
#
loop_
_entity_poly.entity_id
_entity_poly.type
_entity_poly.pdbx_seq_one_letter_code
_entity_poly.pdbx_strand_id
1 'polypeptide(L)'
;MKAALITGVTGQDGSYLAELLLSKNYTVYGLARYTSEKKRSRISELNSNSEFNLIEGDLTDTARVTSVINSLNSAYDSIEVYNLGAQSHVKISFDQPEYTANVDAMGTLRILEAIRGTGEIAKFKFYQAGTSEMFGKIQTPIQNEETPFYPRSPYGVSKLFGYWITKNYRESYNMFACTGILFNHESERRGEEFVTRKITLGLKEWVTSNKTIELGNLDAKRDWGHAEDYVEAMWMMLQQNKPDDFVIGTGETHSVREFINAALDHMGIKYEWRGSNIDEECVSLDGGNPIVKINPDFYRPAEVDVLIADSRKAYEVLNWRPKTTFGELV
;
A
#
# COMPACT_ATOMS: atom_id res chain seq x y z
N MET A 1 -12.10 -21.56 -15.12
CA MET A 1 -10.76 -21.11 -14.59
C MET A 1 -10.96 -19.74 -14.00
N LYS A 2 -10.30 -19.42 -12.89
CA LYS A 2 -10.36 -18.09 -12.26
C LYS A 2 -9.22 -17.23 -12.78
N ALA A 3 -9.53 -16.04 -13.24
CA ALA A 3 -8.51 -15.06 -13.61
C ALA A 3 -8.47 -13.90 -12.60
N ALA A 4 -7.30 -13.34 -12.42
CA ALA A 4 -7.10 -12.12 -11.65
C ALA A 4 -6.32 -11.07 -12.44
N LEU A 5 -6.80 -9.83 -12.43
CA LEU A 5 -6.08 -8.67 -12.93
C LEU A 5 -5.55 -7.87 -11.75
N ILE A 6 -4.24 -7.64 -11.70
CA ILE A 6 -3.59 -6.82 -10.68
C ILE A 6 -3.00 -5.58 -11.37
N THR A 7 -3.54 -4.40 -11.08
CA THR A 7 -2.87 -3.15 -11.47
C THR A 7 -1.79 -2.83 -10.45
N GLY A 8 -0.67 -2.26 -10.89
CA GLY A 8 0.46 -2.00 -9.99
C GLY A 8 1.20 -3.26 -9.53
N VAL A 9 1.19 -4.33 -10.33
CA VAL A 9 1.79 -5.63 -10.03
C VAL A 9 3.29 -5.58 -9.70
N THR A 10 4.01 -4.56 -10.18
CA THR A 10 5.44 -4.34 -9.90
C THR A 10 5.72 -3.67 -8.56
N GLY A 11 4.68 -3.26 -7.84
CA GLY A 11 4.77 -2.72 -6.49
C GLY A 11 4.99 -3.81 -5.44
N GLN A 12 5.18 -3.40 -4.18
CA GLN A 12 5.28 -4.32 -3.04
C GLN A 12 4.07 -5.26 -2.98
N ASP A 13 2.89 -4.71 -2.77
CA ASP A 13 1.66 -5.49 -2.58
C ASP A 13 1.28 -6.28 -3.83
N GLY A 14 1.44 -5.67 -5.01
CA GLY A 14 1.13 -6.32 -6.28
C GLY A 14 1.96 -7.57 -6.52
N SER A 15 3.24 -7.56 -6.12
CA SER A 15 4.13 -8.73 -6.27
C SER A 15 3.76 -9.86 -5.30
N TYR A 16 3.50 -9.57 -4.02
CA TYR A 16 3.03 -10.57 -3.05
C TYR A 16 1.64 -11.12 -3.41
N LEU A 17 0.72 -10.25 -3.84
CA LEU A 17 -0.60 -10.69 -4.26
C LEU A 17 -0.53 -11.60 -5.49
N ALA A 18 0.35 -11.32 -6.44
CA ALA A 18 0.54 -12.19 -7.60
C ALA A 18 1.02 -13.57 -7.19
N GLU A 19 2.01 -13.66 -6.30
CA GLU A 19 2.49 -14.92 -5.72
C GLU A 19 1.39 -15.69 -5.00
N LEU A 20 0.63 -14.99 -4.14
CA LEU A 20 -0.51 -15.57 -3.42
C LEU A 20 -1.56 -16.15 -4.37
N LEU A 21 -1.96 -15.39 -5.40
CA LEU A 21 -3.00 -15.83 -6.34
C LEU A 21 -2.54 -16.99 -7.22
N LEU A 22 -1.27 -17.00 -7.65
CA LEU A 22 -0.68 -18.13 -8.36
C LEU A 22 -0.69 -19.39 -7.48
N SER A 23 -0.35 -19.29 -6.20
CA SER A 23 -0.40 -20.41 -5.25
C SER A 23 -1.83 -20.94 -5.04
N LYS A 24 -2.85 -20.12 -5.33
CA LYS A 24 -4.28 -20.48 -5.28
C LYS A 24 -4.84 -20.91 -6.64
N ASN A 25 -3.98 -21.20 -7.62
CA ASN A 25 -4.33 -21.66 -8.97
C ASN A 25 -5.16 -20.65 -9.79
N TYR A 26 -4.88 -19.36 -9.66
CA TYR A 26 -5.38 -18.34 -10.58
C TYR A 26 -4.45 -18.19 -11.78
N THR A 27 -5.04 -17.88 -12.94
CA THR A 27 -4.27 -17.24 -14.01
C THR A 27 -4.18 -15.74 -13.70
N VAL A 28 -2.96 -15.23 -13.51
CA VAL A 28 -2.73 -13.86 -13.06
C VAL A 28 -2.28 -12.98 -14.21
N TYR A 29 -2.97 -11.86 -14.38
CA TYR A 29 -2.63 -10.80 -15.33
C TYR A 29 -2.14 -9.57 -14.54
N GLY A 30 -0.89 -9.21 -14.71
CA GLY A 30 -0.29 -8.05 -14.05
C GLY A 30 -0.24 -6.86 -14.99
N LEU A 31 -0.95 -5.77 -14.68
CA LEU A 31 -0.84 -4.52 -15.42
C LEU A 31 0.28 -3.65 -14.84
N ALA A 32 1.29 -3.34 -15.66
CA ALA A 32 2.40 -2.47 -15.29
C ALA A 32 2.62 -1.39 -16.34
N ARG A 33 3.04 -0.20 -15.90
CA ARG A 33 3.41 0.89 -16.82
C ARG A 33 4.61 0.48 -17.66
N TYR A 34 4.61 0.93 -18.90
CA TYR A 34 5.81 0.83 -19.74
C TYR A 34 6.94 1.64 -19.08
N THR A 35 8.12 1.06 -19.01
CA THR A 35 9.35 1.73 -18.58
C THR A 35 10.50 1.30 -19.46
N SER A 36 11.38 2.24 -19.79
CA SER A 36 12.64 1.96 -20.51
C SER A 36 13.61 1.13 -19.63
N GLU A 37 13.50 1.23 -18.32
CA GLU A 37 14.24 0.38 -17.37
C GLU A 37 13.46 -0.90 -17.11
N LYS A 38 13.99 -2.03 -17.58
CA LYS A 38 13.39 -3.36 -17.37
C LYS A 38 13.57 -3.94 -15.96
N LYS A 39 14.01 -3.14 -14.98
CA LYS A 39 14.16 -3.58 -13.58
C LYS A 39 12.78 -3.78 -12.94
N ARG A 40 12.24 -4.98 -13.11
CA ARG A 40 11.03 -5.47 -12.47
C ARG A 40 11.41 -6.56 -11.45
N SER A 41 12.35 -6.25 -10.57
CA SER A 41 12.99 -7.22 -9.67
C SER A 41 11.98 -7.97 -8.80
N ARG A 42 10.92 -7.27 -8.32
CA ARG A 42 9.91 -7.87 -7.44
C ARG A 42 9.06 -8.96 -8.09
N ILE A 43 8.99 -8.99 -9.42
CA ILE A 43 8.21 -9.98 -10.19
C ILE A 43 9.09 -10.83 -11.13
N SER A 44 10.43 -10.74 -10.98
CA SER A 44 11.35 -11.44 -11.90
C SER A 44 11.15 -12.95 -11.89
N GLU A 45 10.90 -13.54 -10.73
CA GLU A 45 10.68 -14.98 -10.55
C GLU A 45 9.34 -15.43 -11.15
N LEU A 46 8.34 -14.55 -11.19
CA LEU A 46 7.03 -14.87 -11.74
C LEU A 46 7.03 -15.02 -13.26
N ASN A 47 8.00 -14.41 -13.96
CA ASN A 47 8.08 -14.48 -15.42
C ASN A 47 8.30 -15.91 -15.97
N SER A 48 8.74 -16.84 -15.14
CA SER A 48 8.89 -18.27 -15.51
C SER A 48 7.61 -19.07 -15.29
N ASN A 49 6.60 -18.52 -14.62
CA ASN A 49 5.33 -19.20 -14.37
C ASN A 49 4.37 -18.99 -15.55
N SER A 50 3.91 -20.09 -16.16
CA SER A 50 3.00 -20.06 -17.32
C SER A 50 1.65 -19.41 -17.04
N GLU A 51 1.22 -19.38 -15.79
CA GLU A 51 -0.03 -18.76 -15.35
C GLU A 51 0.13 -17.26 -15.03
N PHE A 52 1.34 -16.70 -15.13
CA PHE A 52 1.58 -15.27 -14.95
C PHE A 52 1.75 -14.55 -16.29
N ASN A 53 0.92 -13.55 -16.54
CA ASN A 53 0.90 -12.77 -17.79
C ASN A 53 1.12 -11.28 -17.48
N LEU A 54 2.26 -10.74 -17.89
CA LEU A 54 2.54 -9.32 -17.74
C LEU A 54 1.98 -8.51 -18.91
N ILE A 55 1.14 -7.53 -18.60
CA ILE A 55 0.52 -6.62 -19.57
C ILE A 55 1.06 -5.21 -19.38
N GLU A 56 1.46 -4.56 -20.43
CA GLU A 56 1.85 -3.15 -20.39
C GLU A 56 0.64 -2.24 -20.62
N GLY A 57 0.47 -1.24 -19.71
CA GLY A 57 -0.59 -0.25 -19.77
C GLY A 57 -0.54 0.71 -18.59
N ASP A 58 -1.18 1.85 -18.75
CA ASP A 58 -1.28 2.90 -17.73
C ASP A 58 -2.74 3.14 -17.36
N LEU A 59 -3.01 3.40 -16.08
CA LEU A 59 -4.36 3.72 -15.58
C LEU A 59 -4.89 5.07 -16.12
N THR A 60 -4.02 5.88 -16.68
CA THR A 60 -4.40 7.13 -17.37
C THR A 60 -4.88 6.90 -18.79
N ASP A 61 -4.66 5.70 -19.35
CA ASP A 61 -5.08 5.31 -20.71
C ASP A 61 -6.40 4.52 -20.67
N THR A 62 -7.51 5.22 -20.91
CA THR A 62 -8.85 4.64 -20.91
C THR A 62 -9.00 3.53 -21.98
N ALA A 63 -8.43 3.72 -23.17
CA ALA A 63 -8.55 2.75 -24.25
C ALA A 63 -7.83 1.44 -23.90
N ARG A 64 -6.64 1.54 -23.31
CA ARG A 64 -5.87 0.38 -22.87
C ARG A 64 -6.54 -0.38 -21.73
N VAL A 65 -7.01 0.33 -20.70
CA VAL A 65 -7.77 -0.27 -19.58
C VAL A 65 -9.00 -1.02 -20.10
N THR A 66 -9.79 -0.38 -20.97
CA THR A 66 -10.99 -0.99 -21.56
C THR A 66 -10.64 -2.22 -22.40
N SER A 67 -9.59 -2.17 -23.21
CA SER A 67 -9.14 -3.31 -24.01
C SER A 67 -8.74 -4.51 -23.15
N VAL A 68 -8.02 -4.28 -22.05
CA VAL A 68 -7.62 -5.34 -21.11
C VAL A 68 -8.84 -5.99 -20.46
N ILE A 69 -9.77 -5.19 -19.91
CA ILE A 69 -11.00 -5.69 -19.28
C ILE A 69 -11.84 -6.51 -20.29
N ASN A 70 -12.03 -6.02 -21.52
CA ASN A 70 -12.78 -6.74 -22.55
C ASN A 70 -12.12 -8.06 -22.97
N SER A 71 -10.79 -8.10 -23.05
CA SER A 71 -10.05 -9.32 -23.35
C SER A 71 -10.27 -10.39 -22.27
N LEU A 72 -10.22 -10.00 -20.99
CA LEU A 72 -10.48 -10.89 -19.88
C LEU A 72 -11.96 -11.35 -19.86
N ASN A 73 -12.89 -10.43 -20.08
CA ASN A 73 -14.33 -10.75 -20.15
C ASN A 73 -14.65 -11.81 -21.22
N SER A 74 -13.95 -11.75 -22.35
CA SER A 74 -14.14 -12.72 -23.44
C SER A 74 -13.54 -14.10 -23.15
N ALA A 75 -12.51 -14.15 -22.29
CA ALA A 75 -11.73 -15.36 -22.02
C ALA A 75 -12.17 -16.12 -20.76
N TYR A 76 -12.82 -15.43 -19.79
CA TYR A 76 -13.10 -15.98 -18.48
C TYR A 76 -14.53 -15.70 -18.01
N ASP A 77 -15.06 -16.61 -17.20
CA ASP A 77 -16.39 -16.49 -16.58
C ASP A 77 -16.34 -15.94 -15.15
N SER A 78 -15.14 -15.90 -14.53
CA SER A 78 -14.92 -15.36 -13.18
C SER A 78 -13.60 -14.61 -13.13
N ILE A 79 -13.68 -13.30 -12.86
CA ILE A 79 -12.55 -12.40 -12.92
C ILE A 79 -12.50 -11.57 -11.63
N GLU A 80 -11.36 -11.60 -10.95
CA GLU A 80 -11.08 -10.73 -9.81
C GLU A 80 -10.16 -9.59 -10.26
N VAL A 81 -10.54 -8.35 -9.98
CA VAL A 81 -9.75 -7.16 -10.37
C VAL A 81 -9.26 -6.47 -9.10
N TYR A 82 -7.96 -6.45 -8.90
CA TYR A 82 -7.28 -5.81 -7.78
C TYR A 82 -6.63 -4.51 -8.24
N ASN A 83 -7.23 -3.39 -7.89
CA ASN A 83 -6.71 -2.08 -8.25
C ASN A 83 -5.74 -1.56 -7.19
N LEU A 84 -4.44 -1.90 -7.35
CA LEU A 84 -3.35 -1.48 -6.47
C LEU A 84 -2.48 -0.38 -7.10
N GLY A 85 -2.63 -0.14 -8.41
CA GLY A 85 -1.86 0.87 -9.14
C GLY A 85 -2.16 2.28 -8.64
N ALA A 86 -1.13 3.00 -8.19
CA ALA A 86 -1.27 4.35 -7.65
C ALA A 86 0.06 5.14 -7.75
N GLN A 87 -0.05 6.47 -7.66
CA GLN A 87 1.04 7.32 -7.18
C GLN A 87 0.91 7.38 -5.64
N SER A 88 1.62 6.49 -4.92
CA SER A 88 1.39 6.25 -3.48
C SER A 88 2.26 7.06 -2.54
N HIS A 89 3.21 7.84 -3.04
CA HIS A 89 4.10 8.63 -2.21
C HIS A 89 3.45 9.97 -1.83
N VAL A 90 3.10 10.14 -0.55
CA VAL A 90 2.35 11.31 -0.04
C VAL A 90 3.04 12.63 -0.36
N LYS A 91 4.37 12.76 -0.12
CA LYS A 91 5.10 14.01 -0.41
C LYS A 91 5.06 14.36 -1.90
N ILE A 92 5.27 13.39 -2.78
CA ILE A 92 5.21 13.60 -4.25
C ILE A 92 3.82 14.07 -4.68
N SER A 93 2.76 13.68 -3.99
CA SER A 93 1.41 14.13 -4.35
C SER A 93 1.20 15.64 -4.20
N PHE A 94 1.98 16.32 -3.34
CA PHE A 94 1.96 17.78 -3.25
C PHE A 94 2.67 18.44 -4.44
N ASP A 95 3.70 17.79 -4.98
CA ASP A 95 4.45 18.30 -6.14
C ASP A 95 3.74 17.95 -7.47
N GLN A 96 2.98 16.84 -7.50
CA GLN A 96 2.28 16.32 -8.68
C GLN A 96 0.81 15.99 -8.39
N PRO A 97 -0.01 16.95 -7.93
CA PRO A 97 -1.38 16.66 -7.50
C PRO A 97 -2.29 16.22 -8.64
N GLU A 98 -2.17 16.81 -9.83
CA GLU A 98 -2.96 16.47 -11.01
C GLU A 98 -2.67 15.05 -11.50
N TYR A 99 -1.39 14.69 -11.60
CA TYR A 99 -0.99 13.32 -11.96
C TYR A 99 -1.51 12.31 -10.93
N THR A 100 -1.37 12.62 -9.65
CA THR A 100 -1.88 11.78 -8.55
C THR A 100 -3.40 11.57 -8.69
N ALA A 101 -4.17 12.63 -8.89
CA ALA A 101 -5.62 12.54 -9.10
C ALA A 101 -5.98 11.74 -10.35
N ASN A 102 -5.26 11.93 -11.44
CA ASN A 102 -5.52 11.23 -12.70
C ASN A 102 -5.27 9.71 -12.59
N VAL A 103 -4.23 9.30 -11.88
CA VAL A 103 -3.92 7.88 -11.65
C VAL A 103 -4.84 7.28 -10.59
N ASP A 104 -4.90 7.88 -9.40
CA ASP A 104 -5.49 7.26 -8.21
C ASP A 104 -7.02 7.38 -8.17
N ALA A 105 -7.56 8.54 -8.56
CA ALA A 105 -9.00 8.79 -8.60
C ALA A 105 -9.60 8.36 -9.94
N MET A 106 -9.15 8.99 -11.04
CA MET A 106 -9.71 8.72 -12.36
C MET A 106 -9.35 7.33 -12.88
N GLY A 107 -8.19 6.78 -12.50
CA GLY A 107 -7.81 5.40 -12.81
C GLY A 107 -8.81 4.39 -12.25
N THR A 108 -9.23 4.59 -10.99
CA THR A 108 -10.28 3.76 -10.35
C THR A 108 -11.59 3.83 -11.15
N LEU A 109 -12.04 5.04 -11.49
CA LEU A 109 -13.26 5.23 -12.28
C LEU A 109 -13.17 4.56 -13.66
N ARG A 110 -12.02 4.65 -14.35
CA ARG A 110 -11.81 4.01 -15.65
C ARG A 110 -11.97 2.50 -15.61
N ILE A 111 -11.45 1.85 -14.56
CA ILE A 111 -11.60 0.40 -14.41
C ILE A 111 -13.07 0.04 -14.16
N LEU A 112 -13.74 0.74 -13.24
CA LEU A 112 -15.15 0.52 -12.93
C LEU A 112 -16.04 0.71 -14.18
N GLU A 113 -15.81 1.77 -14.98
CA GLU A 113 -16.51 2.00 -16.22
C GLU A 113 -16.20 0.94 -17.27
N ALA A 114 -14.96 0.48 -17.38
CA ALA A 114 -14.60 -0.59 -18.29
C ALA A 114 -15.34 -1.89 -17.91
N ILE A 115 -15.42 -2.24 -16.63
CA ILE A 115 -16.18 -3.41 -16.14
C ILE A 115 -17.68 -3.22 -16.46
N ARG A 116 -18.25 -2.07 -16.12
CA ARG A 116 -19.66 -1.77 -16.40
C ARG A 116 -19.97 -1.84 -17.89
N GLY A 117 -19.07 -1.33 -18.71
CA GLY A 117 -19.19 -1.30 -20.17
C GLY A 117 -19.20 -2.68 -20.83
N THR A 118 -18.75 -3.75 -20.16
CA THR A 118 -18.84 -5.12 -20.69
C THR A 118 -20.27 -5.62 -20.77
N GLY A 119 -21.19 -5.07 -19.96
CA GLY A 119 -22.56 -5.59 -19.79
C GLY A 119 -22.65 -6.87 -18.95
N GLU A 120 -21.51 -7.44 -18.53
CA GLU A 120 -21.42 -8.72 -17.81
C GLU A 120 -20.80 -8.54 -16.41
N ILE A 121 -21.22 -7.50 -15.66
CA ILE A 121 -20.65 -7.12 -14.37
C ILE A 121 -20.64 -8.27 -13.34
N ALA A 122 -21.57 -9.23 -13.46
CA ALA A 122 -21.65 -10.38 -12.56
C ALA A 122 -20.43 -11.33 -12.67
N LYS A 123 -19.66 -11.27 -13.76
CA LYS A 123 -18.41 -12.02 -13.92
C LYS A 123 -17.26 -11.44 -13.09
N PHE A 124 -17.41 -10.19 -12.64
CA PHE A 124 -16.33 -9.43 -12.01
C PHE A 124 -16.52 -9.25 -10.51
N LYS A 125 -15.42 -9.39 -9.78
CA LYS A 125 -15.27 -8.88 -8.41
C LYS A 125 -14.14 -7.85 -8.39
N PHE A 126 -14.41 -6.69 -7.84
CA PHE A 126 -13.48 -5.56 -7.84
C PHE A 126 -13.01 -5.23 -6.43
N TYR A 127 -11.70 -5.11 -6.25
CA TYR A 127 -11.05 -4.64 -5.04
C TYR A 127 -10.35 -3.31 -5.30
N GLN A 128 -10.64 -2.32 -4.47
CA GLN A 128 -9.95 -1.02 -4.44
C GLN A 128 -8.99 -0.96 -3.26
N ALA A 129 -7.72 -0.68 -3.51
CA ALA A 129 -6.79 -0.33 -2.45
C ALA A 129 -7.06 1.08 -1.94
N GLY A 130 -7.71 1.19 -0.79
CA GLY A 130 -7.83 2.40 0.00
C GLY A 130 -6.58 2.61 0.88
N THR A 131 -6.62 3.59 1.78
CA THR A 131 -5.51 3.94 2.65
C THR A 131 -5.99 4.63 3.93
N SER A 132 -5.28 4.45 5.03
CA SER A 132 -5.49 5.19 6.28
C SER A 132 -5.29 6.71 6.12
N GLU A 133 -4.56 7.16 5.09
CA GLU A 133 -4.40 8.59 4.76
C GLU A 133 -5.73 9.28 4.39
N MET A 134 -6.80 8.52 4.12
CA MET A 134 -8.15 9.07 3.95
C MET A 134 -8.70 9.62 5.27
N PHE A 135 -8.34 9.03 6.42
CA PHE A 135 -8.72 9.57 7.74
C PHE A 135 -8.01 10.88 8.03
N GLY A 136 -6.74 11.02 7.65
CA GLY A 136 -5.97 12.26 7.70
C GLY A 136 -5.96 12.91 9.08
N LYS A 137 -6.67 14.06 9.23
CA LYS A 137 -6.87 14.67 10.56
C LYS A 137 -7.88 13.84 11.33
N ILE A 138 -7.38 13.06 12.29
CA ILE A 138 -8.18 12.11 13.05
C ILE A 138 -9.41 12.77 13.70
N GLN A 139 -10.55 12.10 13.57
CA GLN A 139 -11.83 12.51 14.17
C GLN A 139 -12.18 11.66 15.40
N THR A 140 -11.56 10.48 15.51
CA THR A 140 -11.68 9.56 16.64
C THR A 140 -10.27 9.04 17.01
N PRO A 141 -10.02 8.63 18.27
CA PRO A 141 -8.72 8.11 18.68
C PRO A 141 -8.28 6.85 17.91
N ILE A 142 -9.22 6.01 17.52
CA ILE A 142 -9.01 4.77 16.75
C ILE A 142 -9.94 4.81 15.54
N GLN A 143 -9.47 4.40 14.37
CA GLN A 143 -10.19 4.52 13.10
C GLN A 143 -10.81 3.18 12.69
N ASN A 144 -12.09 3.22 12.35
CA ASN A 144 -12.83 2.11 11.76
C ASN A 144 -13.61 2.57 10.51
N GLU A 145 -14.44 1.70 9.95
CA GLU A 145 -15.21 1.95 8.73
C GLU A 145 -16.27 3.05 8.87
N GLU A 146 -16.65 3.41 10.11
CA GLU A 146 -17.62 4.47 10.42
C GLU A 146 -16.95 5.82 10.72
N THR A 147 -15.62 5.83 10.91
CA THR A 147 -14.87 7.04 11.23
C THR A 147 -14.92 8.02 10.05
N PRO A 148 -15.32 9.28 10.27
CA PRO A 148 -15.33 10.29 9.21
C PRO A 148 -13.95 10.54 8.61
N PHE A 149 -13.89 10.65 7.30
CA PHE A 149 -12.66 10.95 6.57
C PHE A 149 -12.36 12.46 6.58
N TYR A 150 -11.07 12.81 6.73
CA TYR A 150 -10.56 14.18 6.64
C TYR A 150 -9.15 14.19 6.04
N PRO A 151 -8.99 13.87 4.74
CA PRO A 151 -7.67 13.71 4.12
C PRO A 151 -6.84 15.00 4.20
N ARG A 152 -5.51 14.84 4.32
CA ARG A 152 -4.56 15.92 4.52
C ARG A 152 -3.54 16.05 3.38
N SER A 153 -3.75 15.31 2.28
CA SER A 153 -2.86 15.32 1.11
C SER A 153 -3.65 15.11 -0.18
N PRO A 154 -3.12 15.55 -1.34
CA PRO A 154 -3.73 15.24 -2.64
C PRO A 154 -3.85 13.72 -2.88
N TYR A 155 -2.91 12.92 -2.37
CA TYR A 155 -2.99 11.47 -2.37
C TYR A 155 -4.22 10.97 -1.58
N GLY A 156 -4.37 11.40 -0.32
CA GLY A 156 -5.51 11.01 0.51
C GLY A 156 -6.85 11.40 -0.10
N VAL A 157 -6.94 12.61 -0.70
CA VAL A 157 -8.15 13.08 -1.42
C VAL A 157 -8.44 12.19 -2.63
N SER A 158 -7.43 11.84 -3.42
CA SER A 158 -7.59 11.00 -4.61
C SER A 158 -8.03 9.58 -4.24
N LYS A 159 -7.49 9.01 -3.17
CA LYS A 159 -7.89 7.72 -2.64
C LYS A 159 -9.31 7.74 -2.06
N LEU A 160 -9.70 8.85 -1.42
CA LEU A 160 -11.07 9.04 -0.93
C LEU A 160 -12.10 9.12 -2.08
N PHE A 161 -11.75 9.74 -3.21
CA PHE A 161 -12.57 9.64 -4.41
C PHE A 161 -12.72 8.18 -4.85
N GLY A 162 -11.61 7.41 -4.90
CA GLY A 162 -11.61 5.99 -5.24
C GLY A 162 -12.51 5.16 -4.33
N TYR A 163 -12.49 5.43 -3.02
CA TYR A 163 -13.39 4.81 -2.04
C TYR A 163 -14.87 5.08 -2.36
N TRP A 164 -15.25 6.36 -2.49
CA TRP A 164 -16.63 6.73 -2.69
C TRP A 164 -17.18 6.30 -4.06
N ILE A 165 -16.38 6.36 -5.11
CA ILE A 165 -16.83 5.90 -6.42
C ILE A 165 -16.99 4.37 -6.45
N THR A 166 -16.15 3.61 -5.77
CA THR A 166 -16.28 2.15 -5.61
C THR A 166 -17.58 1.80 -4.89
N LYS A 167 -17.87 2.48 -3.78
CA LYS A 167 -19.11 2.32 -3.03
C LYS A 167 -20.34 2.70 -3.87
N ASN A 168 -20.27 3.82 -4.60
CA ASN A 168 -21.34 4.24 -5.50
C ASN A 168 -21.65 3.19 -6.58
N TYR A 169 -20.62 2.58 -7.20
CA TYR A 169 -20.82 1.54 -8.23
C TYR A 169 -21.39 0.25 -7.63
N ARG A 170 -21.00 -0.10 -6.42
CA ARG A 170 -21.60 -1.21 -5.67
C ARG A 170 -23.11 -0.99 -5.47
N GLU A 171 -23.50 0.19 -5.02
CA GLU A 171 -24.89 0.55 -4.68
C GLU A 171 -25.76 0.81 -5.94
N SER A 172 -25.21 1.52 -6.95
CA SER A 172 -25.97 1.95 -8.11
C SER A 172 -26.12 0.87 -9.20
N TYR A 173 -25.11 -0.02 -9.32
CA TYR A 173 -25.07 -1.02 -10.40
C TYR A 173 -25.03 -2.45 -9.88
N ASN A 174 -25.16 -2.67 -8.56
CA ASN A 174 -25.05 -3.98 -7.93
C ASN A 174 -23.74 -4.71 -8.28
N MET A 175 -22.66 -3.93 -8.45
CA MET A 175 -21.32 -4.46 -8.73
C MET A 175 -20.73 -5.06 -7.46
N PHE A 176 -20.10 -6.23 -7.55
CA PHE A 176 -19.32 -6.74 -6.43
C PHE A 176 -18.02 -5.93 -6.32
N ALA A 177 -18.02 -4.89 -5.49
CA ALA A 177 -16.93 -3.96 -5.35
C ALA A 177 -16.66 -3.65 -3.87
N CYS A 178 -15.39 -3.83 -3.43
CA CYS A 178 -14.93 -3.68 -2.05
C CYS A 178 -13.79 -2.68 -1.97
N THR A 179 -13.64 -2.01 -0.83
CA THR A 179 -12.43 -1.21 -0.53
C THR A 179 -11.76 -1.71 0.75
N GLY A 180 -10.48 -2.06 0.68
CA GLY A 180 -9.63 -2.23 1.86
C GLY A 180 -9.04 -0.89 2.28
N ILE A 181 -9.35 -0.43 3.49
CA ILE A 181 -8.77 0.78 4.08
C ILE A 181 -7.50 0.35 4.80
N LEU A 182 -6.40 0.33 4.04
CA LEU A 182 -5.15 -0.24 4.51
C LEU A 182 -4.37 0.76 5.35
N PHE A 183 -3.94 0.31 6.51
CA PHE A 183 -2.92 0.99 7.30
C PHE A 183 -1.53 0.68 6.75
N ASN A 184 -0.48 1.30 7.30
CA ASN A 184 0.85 1.14 6.75
C ASN A 184 1.30 -0.32 6.82
N HIS A 185 1.86 -0.82 5.73
CA HIS A 185 2.36 -2.19 5.66
C HIS A 185 3.66 -2.21 4.86
N GLU A 186 4.59 -2.94 5.39
CA GLU A 186 6.00 -2.85 5.04
C GLU A 186 6.54 -4.23 4.70
N SER A 187 7.68 -4.28 4.05
CA SER A 187 8.47 -5.49 3.79
C SER A 187 9.83 -5.12 3.22
N GLU A 188 10.67 -6.10 2.94
CA GLU A 188 11.89 -5.93 2.17
C GLU A 188 11.65 -5.44 0.73
N ARG A 189 10.38 -5.56 0.23
CA ARG A 189 9.97 -5.06 -1.09
C ARG A 189 9.44 -3.63 -1.07
N ARG A 190 9.41 -2.96 0.09
CA ARG A 190 8.98 -1.57 0.20
C ARG A 190 9.87 -0.65 -0.65
N GLY A 191 9.30 0.43 -1.20
CA GLY A 191 10.07 1.46 -1.90
C GLY A 191 11.11 2.11 -0.98
N GLU A 192 12.30 2.39 -1.48
CA GLU A 192 13.44 2.90 -0.69
C GLU A 192 13.19 4.30 -0.12
N GLU A 193 12.28 5.05 -0.71
CA GLU A 193 11.83 6.37 -0.28
C GLU A 193 10.91 6.35 0.96
N PHE A 194 10.35 5.20 1.32
CA PHE A 194 9.50 5.05 2.51
C PHE A 194 10.35 4.87 3.77
N VAL A 195 9.89 5.47 4.88
CA VAL A 195 10.68 5.64 6.10
C VAL A 195 11.25 4.33 6.65
N THR A 196 10.50 3.26 6.71
CA THR A 196 10.95 1.95 7.23
C THR A 196 12.08 1.39 6.37
N ARG A 197 11.90 1.37 5.05
CA ARG A 197 12.92 0.87 4.13
C ARG A 197 14.15 1.79 4.07
N LYS A 198 13.94 3.10 4.15
CA LYS A 198 15.02 4.08 4.26
C LYS A 198 15.87 3.84 5.51
N ILE A 199 15.24 3.50 6.64
CA ILE A 199 15.96 3.18 7.89
C ILE A 199 16.77 1.90 7.71
N THR A 200 16.15 0.79 7.28
CA THR A 200 16.85 -0.51 7.19
C THR A 200 18.01 -0.48 6.20
N LEU A 201 17.86 0.15 5.04
CA LEU A 201 18.93 0.35 4.07
C LEU A 201 19.98 1.32 4.58
N GLY A 202 19.57 2.42 5.22
CA GLY A 202 20.47 3.42 5.78
C GLY A 202 21.32 2.85 6.91
N LEU A 203 20.77 2.00 7.79
CA LEU A 203 21.55 1.31 8.83
C LEU A 203 22.61 0.38 8.22
N LYS A 204 22.25 -0.36 7.18
CA LYS A 204 23.20 -1.19 6.43
C LYS A 204 24.33 -0.34 5.82
N GLU A 205 23.97 0.81 5.23
CA GLU A 205 24.96 1.75 4.66
C GLU A 205 25.82 2.40 5.75
N TRP A 206 25.23 2.76 6.91
CA TRP A 206 25.98 3.29 8.03
C TRP A 206 27.04 2.32 8.54
N VAL A 207 26.69 1.04 8.71
CA VAL A 207 27.66 -0.01 9.14
C VAL A 207 28.81 -0.14 8.15
N THR A 208 28.59 -0.01 6.85
CA THR A 208 29.59 -0.26 5.82
C THR A 208 30.41 0.97 5.45
N SER A 209 29.82 2.16 5.51
CA SER A 209 30.42 3.42 5.03
C SER A 209 30.37 4.56 6.03
N ASN A 210 29.81 4.34 7.22
CA ASN A 210 29.65 5.36 8.27
C ASN A 210 28.82 6.58 7.79
N LYS A 211 27.87 6.37 6.88
CA LYS A 211 27.00 7.42 6.33
C LYS A 211 25.78 7.63 7.19
N THR A 212 25.60 8.84 7.69
CA THR A 212 24.46 9.24 8.53
C THR A 212 23.14 9.16 7.77
N ILE A 213 22.09 8.66 8.45
CA ILE A 213 20.72 8.63 7.96
C ILE A 213 20.04 9.95 8.33
N GLU A 214 19.45 10.63 7.36
CA GLU A 214 18.68 11.85 7.61
C GLU A 214 17.17 11.54 7.56
N LEU A 215 16.46 11.88 8.63
CA LEU A 215 15.02 11.66 8.79
C LEU A 215 14.31 12.94 9.22
N GLY A 216 12.99 12.98 9.07
CA GLY A 216 12.14 14.07 9.57
C GLY A 216 11.66 13.80 10.99
N ASN A 217 10.32 13.83 11.19
CA ASN A 217 9.68 13.64 12.48
C ASN A 217 9.86 12.22 13.01
N LEU A 218 10.66 12.05 14.06
CA LEU A 218 10.94 10.76 14.71
C LEU A 218 9.79 10.28 15.62
N ASP A 219 8.91 11.18 16.03
CA ASP A 219 7.83 10.88 16.98
C ASP A 219 6.48 10.61 16.29
N ALA A 220 6.43 10.73 14.96
CA ALA A 220 5.27 10.34 14.17
C ALA A 220 4.98 8.84 14.37
N LYS A 221 3.72 8.52 14.73
CA LYS A 221 3.30 7.15 15.03
C LYS A 221 2.47 6.57 13.88
N ARG A 222 2.76 5.31 13.55
CA ARG A 222 2.01 4.56 12.53
C ARG A 222 1.72 3.14 13.02
N ASP A 223 0.59 2.63 12.57
CA ASP A 223 0.24 1.22 12.66
C ASP A 223 0.94 0.53 11.47
N TRP A 224 1.96 -0.26 11.74
CA TRP A 224 2.75 -0.98 10.74
C TRP A 224 2.52 -2.48 10.81
N GLY A 225 2.11 -3.09 9.71
CA GLY A 225 2.03 -4.54 9.55
C GLY A 225 2.90 -5.04 8.39
N HIS A 226 2.88 -6.35 8.14
CA HIS A 226 3.61 -6.96 7.03
C HIS A 226 2.74 -7.07 5.77
N ALA A 227 3.30 -6.76 4.61
CA ALA A 227 2.56 -6.71 3.35
C ALA A 227 1.90 -8.04 2.96
N GLU A 228 2.50 -9.19 3.28
CA GLU A 228 1.91 -10.51 3.02
C GLU A 228 0.58 -10.71 3.77
N ASP A 229 0.49 -10.26 5.01
CA ASP A 229 -0.76 -10.35 5.77
C ASP A 229 -1.87 -9.51 5.12
N TYR A 230 -1.52 -8.34 4.58
CA TYR A 230 -2.47 -7.42 3.95
C TYR A 230 -2.98 -7.93 2.61
N VAL A 231 -2.13 -8.54 1.77
CA VAL A 231 -2.59 -9.11 0.50
C VAL A 231 -3.49 -10.32 0.70
N GLU A 232 -3.31 -11.06 1.80
CA GLU A 232 -4.25 -12.13 2.18
C GLU A 232 -5.64 -11.54 2.49
N ALA A 233 -5.71 -10.42 3.22
CA ALA A 233 -6.98 -9.72 3.46
C ALA A 233 -7.64 -9.25 2.16
N MET A 234 -6.88 -8.70 1.21
CA MET A 234 -7.40 -8.29 -0.10
C MET A 234 -8.08 -9.45 -0.82
N TRP A 235 -7.44 -10.62 -0.83
CA TRP A 235 -8.02 -11.82 -1.43
C TRP A 235 -9.26 -12.28 -0.66
N MET A 236 -9.22 -12.35 0.68
CA MET A 236 -10.35 -12.77 1.52
C MET A 236 -11.60 -11.91 1.32
N MET A 237 -11.44 -10.60 1.11
CA MET A 237 -12.56 -9.68 0.85
C MET A 237 -13.34 -10.07 -0.42
N LEU A 238 -12.63 -10.48 -1.47
CA LEU A 238 -13.29 -10.91 -2.71
C LEU A 238 -13.86 -12.34 -2.66
N GLN A 239 -13.54 -13.12 -1.62
CA GLN A 239 -14.13 -14.45 -1.42
C GLN A 239 -15.48 -14.40 -0.67
N GLN A 240 -15.87 -13.24 -0.15
CA GLN A 240 -17.13 -13.08 0.56
C GLN A 240 -18.35 -13.19 -0.37
N ASN A 241 -19.52 -13.49 0.23
CA ASN A 241 -20.80 -13.56 -0.50
C ASN A 241 -21.37 -12.16 -0.80
N LYS A 242 -20.99 -11.16 -0.02
CA LYS A 242 -21.43 -9.77 -0.18
C LYS A 242 -20.22 -8.84 -0.15
N PRO A 243 -20.20 -7.84 -1.04
CA PRO A 243 -19.14 -6.83 -1.00
C PRO A 243 -19.30 -5.89 0.19
N ASP A 244 -18.18 -5.57 0.84
CA ASP A 244 -18.13 -4.58 1.92
C ASP A 244 -16.74 -3.94 2.00
N ASP A 245 -16.59 -2.89 2.81
CA ASP A 245 -15.34 -2.20 3.04
C ASP A 245 -14.76 -2.61 4.40
N PHE A 246 -13.43 -2.71 4.50
CA PHE A 246 -12.76 -3.19 5.70
C PHE A 246 -11.53 -2.36 6.04
N VAL A 247 -11.41 -1.98 7.30
CA VAL A 247 -10.15 -1.47 7.87
C VAL A 247 -9.21 -2.64 8.11
N ILE A 248 -8.00 -2.53 7.59
CA ILE A 248 -6.94 -3.54 7.71
C ILE A 248 -5.71 -2.88 8.34
N GLY A 249 -5.36 -3.33 9.54
CA GLY A 249 -4.22 -2.87 10.30
C GLY A 249 -3.98 -3.74 11.53
N THR A 250 -2.89 -3.49 12.25
CA THR A 250 -2.49 -4.30 13.40
C THR A 250 -3.23 -3.92 14.69
N GLY A 251 -3.67 -2.65 14.79
CA GLY A 251 -4.24 -2.08 16.01
C GLY A 251 -3.17 -1.59 17.00
N GLU A 252 -1.90 -1.66 16.62
CA GLU A 252 -0.76 -1.18 17.41
C GLU A 252 -0.03 -0.07 16.67
N THR A 253 0.50 0.90 17.40
CA THR A 253 1.27 1.99 16.79
C THR A 253 2.65 2.10 17.38
N HIS A 254 3.61 2.35 16.50
CA HIS A 254 5.00 2.58 16.85
C HIS A 254 5.50 3.88 16.22
N SER A 255 6.39 4.58 16.92
CA SER A 255 7.05 5.76 16.39
C SER A 255 8.21 5.37 15.45
N VAL A 256 8.61 6.32 14.61
CA VAL A 256 9.83 6.16 13.79
C VAL A 256 11.05 5.89 14.67
N ARG A 257 11.13 6.55 15.84
CA ARG A 257 12.16 6.33 16.86
C ARG A 257 12.17 4.88 17.37
N GLU A 258 10.99 4.33 17.72
CA GLU A 258 10.87 2.94 18.19
C GLU A 258 11.30 1.95 17.11
N PHE A 259 11.00 2.24 15.83
CA PHE A 259 11.48 1.41 14.72
C PHE A 259 13.02 1.42 14.60
N ILE A 260 13.64 2.60 14.74
CA ILE A 260 15.10 2.73 14.72
C ILE A 260 15.72 1.96 15.88
N ASN A 261 15.18 2.13 17.10
CA ASN A 261 15.66 1.46 18.29
C ASN A 261 15.59 -0.06 18.13
N ALA A 262 14.44 -0.59 17.71
CA ALA A 262 14.27 -2.02 17.48
C ALA A 262 15.25 -2.58 16.43
N ALA A 263 15.49 -1.82 15.34
CA ALA A 263 16.46 -2.21 14.32
C ALA A 263 17.91 -2.21 14.84
N LEU A 264 18.30 -1.20 15.62
CA LEU A 264 19.63 -1.12 16.23
C LEU A 264 19.84 -2.24 17.28
N ASP A 265 18.83 -2.52 18.10
CA ASP A 265 18.84 -3.59 19.08
C ASP A 265 18.99 -4.96 18.39
N HIS A 266 18.26 -5.20 17.29
CA HIS A 266 18.38 -6.41 16.48
C HIS A 266 19.79 -6.57 15.89
N MET A 267 20.42 -5.46 15.46
CA MET A 267 21.79 -5.45 14.96
C MET A 267 22.86 -5.56 16.04
N GLY A 268 22.50 -5.50 17.33
CA GLY A 268 23.42 -5.50 18.46
C GLY A 268 24.27 -4.23 18.58
N ILE A 269 23.82 -3.12 17.98
CA ILE A 269 24.53 -1.81 18.01
C ILE A 269 24.15 -1.10 19.30
N LYS A 270 25.14 -0.73 20.09
CA LYS A 270 24.95 0.12 21.29
C LYS A 270 24.87 1.58 20.88
N TYR A 271 23.83 2.26 21.30
CA TYR A 271 23.54 3.64 20.89
C TYR A 271 23.02 4.48 22.04
N GLU A 272 23.05 5.80 21.85
CA GLU A 272 22.33 6.75 22.69
C GLU A 272 21.75 7.88 21.83
N TRP A 273 20.66 8.49 22.30
CA TRP A 273 20.10 9.70 21.75
C TRP A 273 20.65 10.92 22.45
N ARG A 274 21.07 11.94 21.70
CA ARG A 274 21.65 13.20 22.20
C ARG A 274 20.93 14.38 21.57
N GLY A 275 20.93 15.52 22.25
CA GLY A 275 20.30 16.74 21.77
C GLY A 275 18.77 16.71 21.94
N SER A 276 18.08 17.64 21.27
CA SER A 276 16.63 17.76 21.27
C SER A 276 16.15 18.50 20.03
N ASN A 277 14.89 18.27 19.63
CA ASN A 277 14.28 18.90 18.47
C ASN A 277 15.12 18.65 17.19
N ILE A 278 15.44 19.71 16.43
CA ILE A 278 16.17 19.61 15.16
C ILE A 278 17.65 19.22 15.35
N ASP A 279 18.22 19.42 16.55
CA ASP A 279 19.60 19.07 16.89
C ASP A 279 19.71 17.65 17.51
N GLU A 280 18.60 16.90 17.53
CA GLU A 280 18.61 15.55 18.05
C GLU A 280 19.29 14.59 17.07
N GLU A 281 20.15 13.73 17.63
CA GLU A 281 20.87 12.71 16.88
C GLU A 281 20.96 11.40 17.65
N CYS A 282 21.01 10.28 16.92
CA CYS A 282 21.34 8.96 17.43
C CYS A 282 22.82 8.69 17.14
N VAL A 283 23.61 8.36 18.16
CA VAL A 283 25.05 8.08 18.03
C VAL A 283 25.37 6.67 18.54
N SER A 284 26.36 6.02 17.90
CA SER A 284 26.91 4.77 18.40
C SER A 284 27.83 5.02 19.59
N LEU A 285 27.76 4.17 20.61
CA LEU A 285 28.70 4.21 21.75
C LEU A 285 30.10 3.71 21.37
N ASP A 286 30.23 3.02 20.26
CA ASP A 286 31.53 2.55 19.74
C ASP A 286 32.22 3.62 18.87
N GLY A 287 31.60 4.80 18.73
CA GLY A 287 32.12 5.92 17.94
C GLY A 287 31.64 5.94 16.49
N GLY A 288 32.20 6.87 15.70
CA GLY A 288 31.81 7.09 14.30
C GLY A 288 30.94 8.34 14.11
N ASN A 289 30.43 8.49 12.89
CA ASN A 289 29.43 9.52 12.60
C ASN A 289 28.08 9.18 13.28
N PRO A 290 27.24 10.18 13.56
CA PRO A 290 25.88 9.91 13.99
C PRO A 290 25.18 8.91 13.08
N ILE A 291 24.45 7.96 13.68
CA ILE A 291 23.64 6.97 12.94
C ILE A 291 22.50 7.70 12.26
N VAL A 292 21.76 8.50 13.04
CA VAL A 292 20.60 9.26 12.56
C VAL A 292 20.71 10.72 12.95
N LYS A 293 20.31 11.61 12.05
CA LYS A 293 20.10 13.05 12.29
C LYS A 293 18.72 13.49 11.78
N ILE A 294 18.18 14.53 12.40
CA ILE A 294 16.97 15.18 11.92
C ILE A 294 17.31 16.15 10.80
N ASN A 295 16.58 16.06 9.69
CA ASN A 295 16.62 17.02 8.60
C ASN A 295 15.24 17.67 8.45
N PRO A 296 15.10 19.00 8.70
CA PRO A 296 13.83 19.72 8.60
C PRO A 296 13.17 19.66 7.22
N ASP A 297 13.93 19.48 6.14
CA ASP A 297 13.42 19.40 4.77
C ASP A 297 12.55 18.16 4.54
N PHE A 298 12.59 17.18 5.45
CA PHE A 298 11.76 15.98 5.40
C PHE A 298 10.45 16.10 6.16
N TYR A 299 10.17 17.22 6.81
CA TYR A 299 8.87 17.48 7.41
C TYR A 299 7.80 17.70 6.32
N ARG A 300 6.61 17.19 6.55
CA ARG A 300 5.48 17.37 5.62
C ARG A 300 4.78 18.70 5.86
N PRO A 301 4.22 19.35 4.82
CA PRO A 301 3.43 20.59 4.99
C PRO A 301 2.20 20.40 5.90
N ALA A 302 1.64 19.19 5.93
CA ALA A 302 0.55 18.80 6.81
C ALA A 302 0.83 17.37 7.32
N GLU A 303 1.23 17.27 8.57
CA GLU A 303 1.55 15.99 9.21
C GLU A 303 0.27 15.30 9.71
N VAL A 304 0.32 13.98 9.74
CA VAL A 304 -0.65 13.12 10.41
C VAL A 304 0.07 12.48 11.59
N ASP A 305 -0.30 12.86 12.81
CA ASP A 305 0.46 12.52 14.01
C ASP A 305 0.32 11.04 14.40
N VAL A 306 -0.92 10.54 14.43
CA VAL A 306 -1.26 9.17 14.85
C VAL A 306 -2.36 8.60 13.97
N LEU A 307 -2.21 7.34 13.55
CA LEU A 307 -3.27 6.54 12.93
C LEU A 307 -3.23 5.14 13.51
N ILE A 308 -4.37 4.67 14.07
CA ILE A 308 -4.53 3.35 14.70
C ILE A 308 -5.73 2.66 14.09
N ALA A 309 -5.56 1.43 13.62
CA ALA A 309 -6.65 0.64 13.04
C ALA A 309 -7.52 -0.01 14.11
N ASP A 310 -8.83 0.00 13.87
CA ASP A 310 -9.75 -0.95 14.49
C ASP A 310 -10.17 -1.99 13.45
N SER A 311 -9.47 -3.09 13.40
CA SER A 311 -9.70 -4.17 12.43
C SER A 311 -10.68 -5.25 12.93
N ARG A 312 -11.51 -4.97 13.94
CA ARG A 312 -12.48 -5.93 14.50
C ARG A 312 -13.41 -6.49 13.44
N LYS A 313 -13.92 -5.64 12.54
CA LYS A 313 -14.78 -6.09 11.43
C LYS A 313 -14.07 -7.08 10.51
N ALA A 314 -12.82 -6.83 10.16
CA ALA A 314 -12.02 -7.76 9.37
C ALA A 314 -11.83 -9.10 10.08
N TYR A 315 -11.60 -9.08 11.40
CA TYR A 315 -11.56 -10.31 12.19
C TYR A 315 -12.90 -11.06 12.19
N GLU A 316 -14.00 -10.38 12.50
CA GLU A 316 -15.32 -11.01 12.66
C GLU A 316 -15.88 -11.56 11.34
N VAL A 317 -15.68 -10.85 10.23
CA VAL A 317 -16.27 -11.21 8.92
C VAL A 317 -15.34 -12.04 8.07
N LEU A 318 -14.03 -11.67 8.01
CA LEU A 318 -13.04 -12.35 7.19
C LEU A 318 -12.28 -13.42 7.94
N ASN A 319 -12.34 -13.45 9.28
CA ASN A 319 -11.43 -14.21 10.16
C ASN A 319 -9.94 -13.85 9.92
N TRP A 320 -9.70 -12.59 9.54
CA TRP A 320 -8.37 -12.08 9.28
C TRP A 320 -7.73 -11.46 10.53
N ARG A 321 -6.45 -11.77 10.75
CA ARG A 321 -5.60 -11.13 11.77
C ARG A 321 -4.20 -10.96 11.20
N PRO A 322 -3.47 -9.90 11.61
CA PRO A 322 -2.05 -9.81 11.32
C PRO A 322 -1.32 -11.01 11.98
N LYS A 323 -0.38 -11.59 11.27
CA LYS A 323 0.42 -12.75 11.71
C LYS A 323 1.80 -12.31 12.17
N THR A 324 2.32 -11.25 11.56
CA THR A 324 3.66 -10.72 11.79
C THR A 324 3.61 -9.65 12.87
N THR A 325 4.36 -9.84 13.95
CA THR A 325 4.51 -8.85 15.01
C THR A 325 5.42 -7.70 14.59
N PHE A 326 5.38 -6.56 15.31
CA PHE A 326 6.28 -5.44 15.04
C PHE A 326 7.77 -5.82 15.11
N GLY A 327 8.15 -6.65 16.09
CA GLY A 327 9.55 -7.11 16.21
C GLY A 327 10.01 -8.03 15.08
N GLU A 328 9.10 -8.82 14.50
CA GLU A 328 9.39 -9.65 13.33
C GLU A 328 9.41 -8.83 12.02
N LEU A 329 8.68 -7.71 11.99
CA LEU A 329 8.65 -6.79 10.85
C LEU A 329 9.95 -6.02 10.69
N VAL A 330 10.58 -5.60 11.81
CA VAL A 330 11.84 -4.82 11.85
C VAL A 330 13.04 -5.67 11.49
#